data_ea946796f7a0613b0128022342e8bde9
#
_entry.id   ea946796f7a0613b0128022342e8bde9
#
_cell.length_a   1.000
_cell.length_b   1.000
_cell.length_c   1.000
_cell.angle_alpha   90.00
_cell.angle_beta   90.00
_cell.angle_gamma   90.00
#
_symmetry.space_group_name_H-M   'P 1'
#
loop_
_entity.id
_entity.type
_entity.pdbx_description
1 polymer ?
#
loop_
_entity_poly.entity_id
_entity_poly.type
_entity_poly.pdbx_seq_one_letter_code
_entity_poly.pdbx_strand_id
1 'polypeptide(L)'
;MRYLLTLMLLAAGCTTALAREDSTRYLYPVRQVSGLYSANFGELRPGHFHGGVDIKTDGAVGKELVAVGDGYISRLSVAPGGYGRALYITLRDGHTAVYGHILRFRDDLEQRVDAERRRTRSNSVNLWFRPGEFPVAQGDVVARSGNSGSSFGPHLHFEIRETATQRTLNTVRMGIIRPEDHIAPLMLGLRYAEVDTLEGIPVHGPLRSFELKKTAEGRYRTEAGSIEVGPRGYFVIEASDRRDGVYNRFGLYRVSLYVDGRHCFEYRMDGFTFDRSRSCDAVSCYPLQVGARAEVIRLAQLEGAPAEFYPTLRERGLVRTAPGESRHIRIEAEDDCGNCSTLEFDIRGGETRLQPRRDSAAVALRRDRDALLRIGDEATLRIPAGALHESLFARPERHDNPSAHATGVEVLTPAYRFLDLTTPLASAVTLSLQLFVPEEMGRHVTLAGINRRGQLVWLGGSYADGRLTARIRTSGDW
;
A
#
# COMPACT_ATOMS: atom_id res chain seq x y z
N MET A 1 -35.50 46.62 -31.62
CA MET A 1 -35.69 45.26 -31.09
C MET A 1 -34.32 44.64 -30.85
N ARG A 2 -33.84 44.67 -29.62
CA ARG A 2 -32.56 44.08 -29.21
C ARG A 2 -32.86 42.76 -28.50
N TYR A 3 -32.42 41.65 -29.02
CA TYR A 3 -32.47 40.34 -28.33
C TYR A 3 -31.28 40.21 -27.43
N LEU A 4 -31.52 40.15 -26.12
CA LEU A 4 -30.56 39.71 -25.12
C LEU A 4 -30.51 38.17 -25.17
N LEU A 5 -29.37 37.59 -25.53
CA LEU A 5 -29.09 36.17 -25.33
C LEU A 5 -28.52 36.00 -23.92
N THR A 6 -29.31 35.40 -23.03
CA THR A 6 -28.83 34.98 -21.70
C THR A 6 -28.22 33.63 -21.83
N LEU A 7 -26.89 33.55 -21.65
CA LEU A 7 -26.13 32.29 -21.59
C LEU A 7 -26.34 31.70 -20.20
N MET A 8 -27.13 30.62 -20.08
CA MET A 8 -27.19 29.80 -18.89
C MET A 8 -26.01 28.82 -18.92
N LEU A 9 -25.01 29.05 -18.06
CA LEU A 9 -24.01 28.04 -17.73
C LEU A 9 -24.68 26.97 -16.86
N LEU A 10 -24.96 25.81 -17.44
CA LEU A 10 -25.28 24.60 -16.69
C LEU A 10 -23.98 24.08 -16.05
N ALA A 11 -23.84 24.28 -14.74
CA ALA A 11 -22.91 23.55 -13.93
C ALA A 11 -23.39 22.09 -13.88
N ALA A 12 -22.81 21.23 -14.72
CA ALA A 12 -23.00 19.80 -14.62
C ALA A 12 -22.27 19.30 -13.36
N GLY A 13 -22.94 19.37 -12.22
CA GLY A 13 -22.54 18.66 -11.02
C GLY A 13 -22.60 17.16 -11.32
N CYS A 14 -21.45 16.50 -11.25
CA CYS A 14 -21.36 15.06 -11.36
C CYS A 14 -21.95 14.43 -10.09
N THR A 15 -23.27 14.31 -10.03
CA THR A 15 -23.95 13.44 -9.08
C THR A 15 -23.92 12.04 -9.66
N THR A 16 -22.84 11.30 -9.41
CA THR A 16 -22.92 9.84 -9.47
C THR A 16 -23.89 9.41 -8.37
N ALA A 17 -25.10 9.09 -8.75
CA ALA A 17 -26.05 8.43 -7.86
C ALA A 17 -25.40 7.14 -7.36
N LEU A 18 -24.88 7.16 -6.13
CA LEU A 18 -24.56 5.97 -5.37
C LEU A 18 -25.86 5.20 -5.26
N ALA A 19 -25.94 4.01 -5.86
CA ALA A 19 -26.95 3.05 -5.54
C ALA A 19 -26.90 2.86 -4.02
N ARG A 20 -27.87 3.42 -3.32
CA ARG A 20 -28.06 3.22 -1.88
C ARG A 20 -28.52 1.77 -1.73
N GLU A 21 -27.56 0.84 -1.68
CA GLU A 21 -27.84 -0.49 -1.16
C GLU A 21 -28.33 -0.33 0.28
N ASP A 22 -29.32 -1.11 0.61
CA ASP A 22 -30.12 -1.06 1.83
C ASP A 22 -29.23 -0.90 3.08
N SER A 23 -29.25 0.30 3.67
CA SER A 23 -28.32 0.73 4.73
C SER A 23 -28.55 0.04 6.08
N THR A 24 -29.43 -0.95 6.13
CA THR A 24 -29.82 -1.71 7.33
C THR A 24 -29.13 -3.06 7.44
N ARG A 25 -28.30 -3.44 6.47
CA ARG A 25 -27.77 -4.80 6.34
C ARG A 25 -26.78 -5.21 7.42
N TYR A 26 -25.90 -4.31 7.89
CA TYR A 26 -24.89 -4.62 8.88
C TYR A 26 -24.92 -3.68 10.10
N LEU A 27 -24.68 -4.23 11.30
CA LEU A 27 -24.46 -3.44 12.49
C LEU A 27 -23.02 -2.93 12.58
N TYR A 28 -22.83 -1.84 13.33
CA TYR A 28 -21.51 -1.38 13.69
C TYR A 28 -20.81 -2.41 14.59
N PRO A 29 -19.51 -2.78 14.33
CA PRO A 29 -18.90 -3.99 14.90
C PRO A 29 -18.52 -3.89 16.38
N VAL A 30 -18.54 -2.70 16.98
CA VAL A 30 -18.13 -2.45 18.36
C VAL A 30 -19.12 -1.52 19.05
N ARG A 31 -19.47 -1.84 20.30
CA ARG A 31 -20.42 -1.05 21.11
C ARG A 31 -19.70 -0.04 22.00
N GLN A 32 -20.40 1.05 22.35
CA GLN A 32 -19.98 2.03 23.34
C GLN A 32 -18.61 2.66 23.05
N VAL A 33 -18.43 3.13 21.82
CA VAL A 33 -17.25 3.86 21.37
C VAL A 33 -17.66 5.17 20.69
N SER A 34 -16.71 6.11 20.61
CA SER A 34 -16.90 7.42 19.97
C SER A 34 -17.17 7.36 18.46
N GLY A 35 -16.95 6.21 17.81
CA GLY A 35 -17.07 6.08 16.35
C GLY A 35 -15.88 6.64 15.57
N LEU A 36 -14.81 7.05 16.24
CA LEU A 36 -13.61 7.60 15.63
C LEU A 36 -12.66 6.49 15.13
N TYR A 37 -11.82 6.83 14.17
CA TYR A 37 -10.87 5.91 13.52
C TYR A 37 -9.43 6.35 13.75
N SER A 38 -8.51 5.40 13.57
CA SER A 38 -7.06 5.66 13.57
C SER A 38 -6.40 5.35 12.22
N ALA A 39 -7.04 4.55 11.37
CA ALA A 39 -6.61 4.28 10.01
C ALA A 39 -7.79 3.85 9.12
N ASN A 40 -7.71 4.17 7.82
CA ASN A 40 -8.73 3.80 6.84
C ASN A 40 -8.32 2.59 5.99
N PHE A 41 -9.28 2.10 5.20
CA PHE A 41 -9.06 1.03 4.24
C PHE A 41 -8.14 1.49 3.10
N GLY A 42 -7.20 0.63 2.70
CA GLY A 42 -6.32 0.88 1.57
C GLY A 42 -5.14 1.81 1.85
N GLU A 43 -5.01 2.35 3.06
CA GLU A 43 -3.87 3.18 3.46
C GLU A 43 -2.54 2.51 3.10
N LEU A 44 -1.63 3.27 2.50
CA LEU A 44 -0.31 2.78 2.10
C LEU A 44 0.58 2.55 3.33
N ARG A 45 0.92 1.30 3.59
CA ARG A 45 1.86 0.89 4.64
C ARG A 45 3.12 0.28 4.01
N PRO A 46 4.24 0.19 4.74
CA PRO A 46 5.44 -0.46 4.21
C PRO A 46 5.15 -1.88 3.70
N GLY A 47 5.17 -2.06 2.38
CA GLY A 47 4.99 -3.33 1.70
C GLY A 47 3.59 -3.94 1.70
N HIS A 48 2.55 -3.20 2.12
CA HIS A 48 1.16 -3.68 2.03
C HIS A 48 0.15 -2.53 2.11
N PHE A 49 -1.06 -2.75 1.55
CA PHE A 49 -2.22 -1.92 1.82
C PHE A 49 -2.86 -2.32 3.16
N HIS A 50 -3.42 -1.37 3.88
CA HIS A 50 -4.24 -1.66 5.05
C HIS A 50 -5.55 -2.35 4.65
N GLY A 51 -5.77 -3.59 5.16
CA GLY A 51 -6.87 -4.46 4.72
C GLY A 51 -8.23 -4.15 5.31
N GLY A 52 -8.32 -3.21 6.24
CA GLY A 52 -9.55 -2.88 6.94
C GLY A 52 -9.61 -1.44 7.41
N VAL A 53 -10.39 -1.19 8.44
CA VAL A 53 -10.41 0.07 9.20
C VAL A 53 -10.01 -0.19 10.64
N ASP A 54 -9.29 0.75 11.24
CA ASP A 54 -8.90 0.67 12.64
C ASP A 54 -9.82 1.59 13.47
N ILE A 55 -10.80 1.00 14.15
CA ILE A 55 -11.81 1.70 14.96
C ILE A 55 -11.25 1.93 16.36
N LYS A 56 -11.20 3.18 16.79
CA LYS A 56 -10.76 3.53 18.16
C LYS A 56 -11.73 2.96 19.19
N THR A 57 -11.17 2.40 20.26
CA THR A 57 -11.92 1.92 21.42
C THR A 57 -11.76 2.86 22.62
N ASP A 58 -11.59 4.17 22.32
CA ASP A 58 -11.44 5.27 23.28
C ASP A 58 -10.30 5.03 24.29
N GLY A 59 -9.20 4.43 23.80
CA GLY A 59 -8.01 4.11 24.60
C GLY A 59 -8.17 2.94 25.57
N ALA A 60 -9.31 2.22 25.53
CA ALA A 60 -9.62 1.12 26.41
C ALA A 60 -9.71 -0.24 25.69
N VAL A 61 -9.33 -1.30 26.37
CA VAL A 61 -9.62 -2.69 25.97
C VAL A 61 -10.94 -3.15 26.61
N GLY A 62 -11.52 -4.24 26.11
CA GLY A 62 -12.68 -4.88 26.72
C GLY A 62 -14.04 -4.39 26.21
N LYS A 63 -14.09 -3.50 25.20
CA LYS A 63 -15.35 -3.11 24.54
C LYS A 63 -15.99 -4.31 23.85
N GLU A 64 -17.33 -4.36 23.86
CA GLU A 64 -18.09 -5.45 23.23
C GLU A 64 -17.95 -5.41 21.70
N LEU A 65 -17.47 -6.52 21.14
CA LEU A 65 -17.48 -6.76 19.70
C LEU A 65 -18.70 -7.63 19.36
N VAL A 66 -19.49 -7.16 18.39
CA VAL A 66 -20.74 -7.81 18.03
C VAL A 66 -20.71 -8.33 16.59
N ALA A 67 -21.45 -9.42 16.34
CA ALA A 67 -21.67 -9.92 15.00
C ALA A 67 -22.40 -8.85 14.17
N VAL A 68 -21.79 -8.41 13.06
CA VAL A 68 -22.36 -7.36 12.20
C VAL A 68 -23.57 -7.84 11.41
N GLY A 69 -23.76 -9.15 11.27
CA GLY A 69 -24.86 -9.81 10.56
C GLY A 69 -24.99 -11.26 11.00
N ASP A 70 -26.06 -11.91 10.56
CA ASP A 70 -26.30 -13.33 10.80
C ASP A 70 -25.27 -14.20 10.07
N GLY A 71 -24.80 -15.26 10.73
CA GLY A 71 -23.84 -16.18 10.16
C GLY A 71 -23.34 -17.22 11.13
N TYR A 72 -22.08 -17.59 11.02
CA TYR A 72 -21.42 -18.50 11.96
C TYR A 72 -19.93 -18.13 12.10
N ILE A 73 -19.35 -18.41 13.26
CA ILE A 73 -17.90 -18.29 13.45
C ILE A 73 -17.24 -19.36 12.60
N SER A 74 -16.52 -18.96 11.56
CA SER A 74 -15.86 -19.86 10.63
C SER A 74 -14.40 -20.11 10.96
N ARG A 75 -13.74 -19.17 11.66
CA ARG A 75 -12.33 -19.30 12.00
C ARG A 75 -11.97 -18.50 13.24
N LEU A 76 -11.08 -19.08 14.07
CA LEU A 76 -10.33 -18.37 15.12
C LEU A 76 -8.83 -18.48 14.83
N SER A 77 -8.12 -17.38 14.98
CA SER A 77 -6.67 -17.33 14.82
C SER A 77 -6.02 -16.64 16.00
N VAL A 78 -4.92 -17.19 16.50
CA VAL A 78 -4.08 -16.58 17.53
C VAL A 78 -2.63 -16.66 17.07
N ALA A 79 -1.94 -15.52 16.99
CA ALA A 79 -0.55 -15.44 16.59
C ALA A 79 0.16 -14.33 17.39
N PRO A 80 1.50 -14.38 17.56
CA PRO A 80 2.23 -13.33 18.27
C PRO A 80 2.28 -11.99 17.54
N GLY A 81 2.09 -12.00 16.21
CA GLY A 81 2.11 -10.81 15.34
C GLY A 81 0.86 -10.70 14.46
N GLY A 82 0.85 -9.76 13.51
CA GLY A 82 -0.27 -9.50 12.62
C GLY A 82 -1.54 -9.14 13.40
N TYR A 83 -2.66 -9.78 13.10
CA TYR A 83 -3.94 -9.56 13.79
C TYR A 83 -3.95 -9.99 15.27
N GLY A 84 -2.90 -10.68 15.75
CA GLY A 84 -2.87 -11.24 17.10
C GLY A 84 -3.94 -12.29 17.28
N ARG A 85 -4.98 -11.97 18.06
CA ARG A 85 -6.19 -12.76 18.20
C ARG A 85 -7.23 -12.23 17.22
N ALA A 86 -7.68 -13.09 16.32
CA ALA A 86 -8.65 -12.74 15.28
C ALA A 86 -9.80 -13.72 15.21
N LEU A 87 -10.99 -13.19 14.91
CA LEU A 87 -12.23 -13.91 14.77
C LEU A 87 -12.83 -13.62 13.38
N TYR A 88 -13.32 -14.66 12.73
CA TYR A 88 -13.92 -14.58 11.40
C TYR A 88 -15.36 -15.08 11.47
N ILE A 89 -16.30 -14.29 10.96
CA ILE A 89 -17.71 -14.65 10.83
C ILE A 89 -18.01 -14.76 9.34
N THR A 90 -18.37 -15.96 8.88
CA THR A 90 -18.96 -16.13 7.54
C THR A 90 -20.42 -15.77 7.63
N LEU A 91 -20.80 -14.71 6.94
CA LEU A 91 -22.15 -14.16 6.88
C LEU A 91 -22.99 -14.87 5.83
N ARG A 92 -24.33 -14.81 5.98
CA ARG A 92 -25.28 -15.50 5.06
C ARG A 92 -25.28 -14.94 3.64
N ASP A 93 -24.79 -13.74 3.46
CA ASP A 93 -24.82 -13.00 2.19
C ASP A 93 -23.57 -13.17 1.32
N GLY A 94 -22.67 -14.09 1.69
CA GLY A 94 -21.46 -14.38 0.94
C GLY A 94 -20.24 -13.54 1.34
N HIS A 95 -20.32 -12.76 2.43
CA HIS A 95 -19.19 -12.03 2.98
C HIS A 95 -18.64 -12.70 4.24
N THR A 96 -17.42 -12.32 4.60
CA THR A 96 -16.75 -12.69 5.84
C THR A 96 -16.34 -11.44 6.59
N ALA A 97 -16.84 -11.26 7.82
CA ALA A 97 -16.38 -10.20 8.73
C ALA A 97 -15.17 -10.68 9.52
N VAL A 98 -14.12 -9.85 9.60
CA VAL A 98 -12.89 -10.15 10.34
C VAL A 98 -12.68 -9.12 11.43
N TYR A 99 -12.44 -9.60 12.65
CA TYR A 99 -12.16 -8.79 13.83
C TYR A 99 -10.75 -9.11 14.31
N GLY A 100 -9.88 -8.12 14.36
CA GLY A 100 -8.48 -8.24 14.77
C GLY A 100 -8.19 -7.59 16.13
N HIS A 101 -7.01 -7.87 16.66
CA HIS A 101 -6.45 -7.33 17.91
C HIS A 101 -7.30 -7.61 19.16
N ILE A 102 -8.07 -8.70 19.16
CA ILE A 102 -9.01 -9.11 20.20
C ILE A 102 -8.27 -9.36 21.53
N LEU A 103 -8.89 -8.94 22.65
CA LEU A 103 -8.45 -9.29 24.00
C LEU A 103 -8.87 -10.72 24.36
N ARG A 104 -10.15 -11.03 24.18
CA ARG A 104 -10.75 -12.31 24.55
C ARG A 104 -11.94 -12.61 23.65
N PHE A 105 -12.07 -13.85 23.23
CA PHE A 105 -13.26 -14.36 22.55
C PHE A 105 -14.40 -14.60 23.54
N ARG A 106 -15.63 -14.86 23.07
CA ARG A 106 -16.73 -15.40 23.82
C ARG A 106 -16.32 -16.71 24.52
N ASP A 107 -16.85 -17.02 25.69
CA ASP A 107 -16.33 -18.07 26.57
C ASP A 107 -16.28 -19.47 25.94
N ASP A 108 -17.29 -19.86 25.16
CA ASP A 108 -17.29 -21.13 24.41
C ASP A 108 -16.16 -21.22 23.38
N LEU A 109 -15.89 -20.11 22.69
CA LEU A 109 -14.78 -20.02 21.72
C LEU A 109 -13.41 -19.98 22.43
N GLU A 110 -13.31 -19.31 23.57
CA GLU A 110 -12.10 -19.28 24.38
C GLU A 110 -11.72 -20.68 24.87
N GLN A 111 -12.69 -21.48 25.30
CA GLN A 111 -12.48 -22.88 25.70
C GLN A 111 -11.90 -23.73 24.54
N ARG A 112 -12.35 -23.49 23.29
CA ARG A 112 -11.81 -24.16 22.10
C ARG A 112 -10.35 -23.79 21.84
N VAL A 113 -10.03 -22.51 21.97
CA VAL A 113 -8.64 -22.01 21.83
C VAL A 113 -7.73 -22.62 22.88
N ASP A 114 -8.17 -22.65 24.16
CA ASP A 114 -7.38 -23.20 25.24
C ASP A 114 -7.20 -24.72 25.15
N ALA A 115 -8.23 -25.45 24.69
CA ALA A 115 -8.12 -26.87 24.39
C ALA A 115 -7.08 -27.14 23.29
N GLU A 116 -7.07 -26.34 22.23
CA GLU A 116 -6.11 -26.48 21.14
C GLU A 116 -4.69 -26.14 21.56
N ARG A 117 -4.49 -25.08 22.36
CA ARG A 117 -3.19 -24.73 22.94
C ARG A 117 -2.61 -25.87 23.79
N ARG A 118 -3.45 -26.49 24.64
CA ARG A 118 -3.03 -27.65 25.45
C ARG A 118 -2.68 -28.84 24.57
N ARG A 119 -3.51 -29.11 23.55
CA ARG A 119 -3.30 -30.23 22.62
C ARG A 119 -2.01 -30.10 21.81
N THR A 120 -1.73 -28.89 21.27
CA THR A 120 -0.60 -28.64 20.38
C THR A 120 0.67 -28.18 21.11
N ARG A 121 0.55 -27.83 22.40
CA ARG A 121 1.60 -27.16 23.20
C ARG A 121 2.15 -25.91 22.49
N SER A 122 1.29 -25.17 21.81
CA SER A 122 1.62 -23.99 21.04
C SER A 122 0.78 -22.79 21.46
N ASN A 123 1.40 -21.61 21.50
CA ASN A 123 0.68 -20.36 21.67
C ASN A 123 -0.02 -19.86 20.38
N SER A 124 0.37 -20.41 19.24
CA SER A 124 -0.30 -20.14 17.96
C SER A 124 -1.43 -21.13 17.73
N VAL A 125 -2.60 -20.62 17.37
CA VAL A 125 -3.83 -21.38 17.13
C VAL A 125 -4.43 -20.98 15.79
N ASN A 126 -4.98 -21.97 15.05
CA ASN A 126 -5.72 -21.73 13.83
C ASN A 126 -6.82 -22.79 13.72
N LEU A 127 -8.02 -22.44 14.18
CA LEU A 127 -9.19 -23.31 14.20
C LEU A 127 -10.17 -22.91 13.11
N TRP A 128 -10.69 -23.90 12.40
CA TRP A 128 -11.73 -23.74 11.39
C TRP A 128 -12.97 -24.52 11.82
N PHE A 129 -14.15 -23.92 11.61
CA PHE A 129 -15.43 -24.46 12.01
C PHE A 129 -16.36 -24.61 10.79
N ARG A 130 -17.29 -25.57 10.89
CA ARG A 130 -18.30 -25.83 9.86
C ARG A 130 -19.53 -24.95 10.05
N PRO A 131 -20.31 -24.70 8.99
CA PRO A 131 -21.64 -24.08 9.14
C PRO A 131 -22.47 -24.77 10.22
N GLY A 132 -23.10 -23.97 11.10
CA GLY A 132 -23.95 -24.49 12.20
C GLY A 132 -23.19 -24.90 13.48
N GLU A 133 -21.85 -24.98 13.49
CA GLU A 133 -21.08 -25.35 14.68
C GLU A 133 -21.08 -24.23 15.75
N PHE A 134 -20.92 -22.98 15.32
CA PHE A 134 -21.01 -21.78 16.16
C PHE A 134 -21.87 -20.72 15.47
N PRO A 135 -23.19 -20.88 15.42
CA PRO A 135 -24.07 -19.89 14.82
C PRO A 135 -24.06 -18.59 15.61
N VAL A 136 -24.25 -17.49 14.91
CA VAL A 136 -24.41 -16.15 15.51
C VAL A 136 -25.55 -15.41 14.84
N ALA A 137 -26.34 -14.72 15.63
CA ALA A 137 -27.30 -13.73 15.16
C ALA A 137 -26.66 -12.34 15.16
N GLN A 138 -27.14 -11.47 14.29
CA GLN A 138 -26.74 -10.07 14.27
C GLN A 138 -26.89 -9.43 15.66
N GLY A 139 -25.83 -8.80 16.16
CA GLY A 139 -25.79 -8.16 17.48
C GLY A 139 -25.33 -9.07 18.61
N ASP A 140 -25.13 -10.37 18.39
CA ASP A 140 -24.52 -11.24 19.41
C ASP A 140 -23.13 -10.78 19.78
N VAL A 141 -22.82 -10.74 21.08
CA VAL A 141 -21.46 -10.44 21.55
C VAL A 141 -20.56 -11.64 21.27
N VAL A 142 -19.55 -11.45 20.43
CA VAL A 142 -18.63 -12.51 19.97
C VAL A 142 -17.24 -12.43 20.57
N ALA A 143 -16.82 -11.23 21.03
CA ALA A 143 -15.51 -11.01 21.62
C ALA A 143 -15.44 -9.68 22.40
N ARG A 144 -14.26 -9.42 22.97
CA ARG A 144 -13.88 -8.14 23.61
C ARG A 144 -12.69 -7.53 22.89
N SER A 145 -12.74 -6.21 22.60
CA SER A 145 -11.66 -5.47 21.95
C SER A 145 -10.36 -5.49 22.78
N GLY A 146 -9.22 -5.43 22.11
CA GLY A 146 -7.93 -5.55 22.78
C GLY A 146 -6.81 -4.74 22.13
N ASN A 147 -5.60 -5.29 22.25
CA ASN A 147 -4.35 -4.74 21.71
C ASN A 147 -3.35 -5.87 21.42
N SER A 148 -3.83 -7.03 20.93
CA SER A 148 -2.98 -8.20 20.66
C SER A 148 -2.33 -8.11 19.27
N GLY A 149 -1.23 -8.84 19.06
CA GLY A 149 -0.52 -8.87 17.79
C GLY A 149 0.29 -7.61 17.50
N SER A 150 0.37 -7.21 16.22
CA SER A 150 1.11 -6.02 15.78
C SER A 150 0.25 -4.76 15.92
N SER A 151 0.02 -4.32 17.15
CA SER A 151 -0.80 -3.16 17.47
C SER A 151 -0.08 -2.22 18.44
N PHE A 152 -0.19 -0.90 18.21
CA PHE A 152 0.46 0.14 19.01
C PHE A 152 -0.46 0.73 20.11
N GLY A 153 -1.73 0.36 20.15
CA GLY A 153 -2.69 0.86 21.12
C GLY A 153 -4.07 0.20 20.96
N PRO A 154 -4.96 0.28 21.97
CA PRO A 154 -6.27 -0.35 21.92
C PRO A 154 -7.12 0.15 20.75
N HIS A 155 -7.52 -0.75 19.86
CA HIS A 155 -8.45 -0.51 18.75
C HIS A 155 -9.04 -1.83 18.26
N LEU A 156 -10.08 -1.75 17.42
CA LEU A 156 -10.57 -2.87 16.66
C LEU A 156 -10.11 -2.70 15.20
N HIS A 157 -9.32 -3.63 14.70
CA HIS A 157 -9.15 -3.81 13.26
C HIS A 157 -10.32 -4.59 12.69
N PHE A 158 -11.04 -4.00 11.73
CA PHE A 158 -12.26 -4.58 11.16
C PHE A 158 -12.21 -4.63 9.64
N GLU A 159 -12.55 -5.81 9.09
CA GLU A 159 -12.62 -6.03 7.65
C GLU A 159 -13.93 -6.69 7.23
N ILE A 160 -14.34 -6.43 5.99
CA ILE A 160 -15.29 -7.25 5.25
C ILE A 160 -14.59 -7.80 4.02
N ARG A 161 -14.76 -9.09 3.79
CA ARG A 161 -14.22 -9.81 2.64
C ARG A 161 -15.30 -10.52 1.87
N GLU A 162 -15.13 -10.65 0.58
CA GLU A 162 -15.85 -11.66 -0.20
C GLU A 162 -15.41 -13.05 0.28
N THR A 163 -16.34 -13.90 0.71
CA THR A 163 -15.98 -15.21 1.27
C THR A 163 -15.26 -16.10 0.25
N ALA A 164 -15.71 -16.07 -1.01
CA ALA A 164 -15.19 -16.94 -2.06
C ALA A 164 -13.76 -16.58 -2.50
N THR A 165 -13.44 -15.30 -2.61
CA THR A 165 -12.17 -14.78 -3.15
C THR A 165 -11.21 -14.31 -2.07
N GLN A 166 -11.71 -14.07 -0.86
CA GLN A 166 -11.03 -13.40 0.24
C GLN A 166 -10.57 -11.98 -0.13
N ARG A 167 -11.21 -11.37 -1.14
CA ARG A 167 -11.00 -9.97 -1.50
C ARG A 167 -11.56 -9.10 -0.39
N THR A 168 -10.70 -8.27 0.22
CA THR A 168 -11.12 -7.30 1.23
C THR A 168 -11.72 -6.07 0.57
N LEU A 169 -12.74 -5.49 1.19
CA LEU A 169 -13.59 -4.45 0.62
C LEU A 169 -13.57 -3.19 1.48
N ASN A 170 -13.75 -2.04 0.85
CA ASN A 170 -13.83 -0.75 1.56
C ASN A 170 -15.15 -0.65 2.32
N THR A 171 -15.11 -0.82 3.63
CA THR A 171 -16.28 -0.85 4.53
C THR A 171 -17.00 0.49 4.63
N VAL A 172 -16.30 1.62 4.39
CA VAL A 172 -16.90 2.96 4.33
C VAL A 172 -17.73 3.09 3.05
N ARG A 173 -17.17 2.71 1.91
CA ARG A 173 -17.89 2.74 0.62
C ARG A 173 -19.06 1.77 0.58
N MET A 174 -19.01 0.66 1.33
CA MET A 174 -20.15 -0.24 1.54
C MET A 174 -21.22 0.33 2.48
N GLY A 175 -20.97 1.47 3.12
CA GLY A 175 -21.90 2.09 4.07
C GLY A 175 -22.06 1.35 5.40
N ILE A 176 -21.15 0.40 5.73
CA ILE A 176 -21.13 -0.32 7.01
C ILE A 176 -20.56 0.60 8.09
N ILE A 177 -19.47 1.23 7.77
CA ILE A 177 -18.79 2.20 8.59
C ILE A 177 -19.11 3.58 8.02
N ARG A 178 -19.61 4.48 8.84
CA ARG A 178 -20.07 5.83 8.41
C ARG A 178 -19.43 6.88 9.31
N PRO A 179 -18.16 7.27 9.02
CA PRO A 179 -17.55 8.37 9.76
C PRO A 179 -18.26 9.69 9.41
N GLU A 180 -18.41 10.57 10.39
CA GLU A 180 -18.65 11.99 10.13
C GLU A 180 -17.33 12.59 9.65
N ASP A 181 -17.32 13.10 8.42
CA ASP A 181 -16.13 13.71 7.85
C ASP A 181 -16.50 14.74 6.77
N HIS A 182 -15.99 15.96 6.95
CA HIS A 182 -16.21 17.09 6.04
C HIS A 182 -14.90 17.71 5.56
N ILE A 183 -13.76 17.05 5.88
CA ILE A 183 -12.44 17.59 5.59
C ILE A 183 -11.94 17.02 4.27
N ALA A 184 -11.78 17.86 3.27
CA ALA A 184 -11.20 17.45 1.99
C ALA A 184 -9.69 17.15 2.16
N PRO A 185 -9.14 16.14 1.44
CA PRO A 185 -7.73 15.78 1.49
C PRO A 185 -6.78 16.97 1.27
N LEU A 186 -5.67 16.99 1.99
CA LEU A 186 -4.64 18.02 1.84
C LEU A 186 -3.68 17.62 0.72
N MET A 187 -3.51 18.47 -0.28
CA MET A 187 -2.47 18.34 -1.30
C MET A 187 -1.20 19.02 -0.82
N LEU A 188 -0.12 18.26 -0.66
CA LEU A 188 1.12 18.68 0.01
C LEU A 188 2.26 18.92 -0.97
N GLY A 189 2.25 18.29 -2.14
CA GLY A 189 3.29 18.44 -3.12
C GLY A 189 2.92 17.88 -4.48
N LEU A 190 3.47 18.48 -5.54
CA LEU A 190 3.38 18.02 -6.92
C LEU A 190 4.79 17.81 -7.46
N ARG A 191 4.99 16.68 -8.17
CA ARG A 191 6.23 16.43 -8.91
C ARG A 191 5.93 15.94 -10.31
N TYR A 192 6.91 16.08 -11.19
CA TYR A 192 6.88 15.57 -12.55
C TYR A 192 8.19 14.86 -12.87
N ALA A 193 8.12 13.73 -13.56
CA ALA A 193 9.28 13.06 -14.14
C ALA A 193 9.06 12.78 -15.62
N GLU A 194 10.08 13.05 -16.42
CA GLU A 194 10.13 12.59 -17.80
C GLU A 194 10.31 11.07 -17.86
N VAL A 195 9.79 10.46 -18.91
CA VAL A 195 9.99 9.03 -19.18
C VAL A 195 10.38 8.85 -20.64
N ASP A 196 11.46 8.13 -20.85
CA ASP A 196 11.88 7.68 -22.16
C ASP A 196 12.13 6.16 -22.13
N THR A 197 12.58 5.59 -23.23
CA THR A 197 12.90 4.16 -23.33
C THR A 197 14.28 3.96 -23.91
N LEU A 198 15.06 3.09 -23.27
CA LEU A 198 16.33 2.62 -23.77
C LEU A 198 16.23 1.09 -23.95
N GLU A 199 16.47 0.60 -25.18
CA GLU A 199 16.35 -0.83 -25.49
C GLU A 199 14.98 -1.42 -25.08
N GLY A 200 13.90 -0.61 -25.15
CA GLY A 200 12.56 -1.01 -24.72
C GLY A 200 12.36 -1.15 -23.20
N ILE A 201 13.29 -0.64 -22.40
CA ILE A 201 13.20 -0.54 -20.94
C ILE A 201 12.89 0.92 -20.59
N PRO A 202 11.88 1.19 -19.72
CA PRO A 202 11.59 2.53 -19.25
C PRO A 202 12.79 3.13 -18.50
N VAL A 203 13.09 4.39 -18.78
CA VAL A 203 14.06 5.20 -18.04
C VAL A 203 13.33 6.42 -17.53
N HIS A 204 13.35 6.61 -16.22
CA HIS A 204 12.72 7.74 -15.55
C HIS A 204 13.73 8.83 -15.27
N GLY A 205 13.38 10.04 -15.64
CA GLY A 205 14.16 11.24 -15.27
C GLY A 205 14.01 11.60 -13.79
N PRO A 206 14.79 12.57 -13.32
CA PRO A 206 14.65 13.06 -11.95
C PRO A 206 13.29 13.68 -11.70
N LEU A 207 12.77 13.47 -10.50
CA LEU A 207 11.51 14.08 -10.04
C LEU A 207 11.74 15.56 -9.75
N ARG A 208 11.10 16.44 -10.51
CA ARG A 208 11.11 17.89 -10.31
C ARG A 208 9.91 18.28 -9.47
N SER A 209 10.12 19.02 -8.39
CA SER A 209 9.08 19.48 -7.47
C SER A 209 8.52 20.84 -7.89
N PHE A 210 7.24 21.06 -7.60
CA PHE A 210 6.52 22.30 -7.83
C PHE A 210 5.75 22.68 -6.58
N GLU A 211 5.87 23.95 -6.17
CA GLU A 211 5.19 24.47 -5.01
C GLU A 211 3.70 24.64 -5.28
N LEU A 212 2.89 24.29 -4.28
CA LEU A 212 1.43 24.39 -4.32
C LEU A 212 0.94 25.55 -3.47
N LYS A 213 -0.06 26.26 -3.99
CA LYS A 213 -0.78 27.32 -3.28
C LYS A 213 -2.23 26.90 -3.08
N LYS A 214 -2.68 26.84 -1.83
CA LYS A 214 -4.09 26.67 -1.48
C LYS A 214 -4.83 27.98 -1.79
N THR A 215 -5.89 27.92 -2.59
CA THR A 215 -6.66 29.11 -3.01
C THR A 215 -8.01 29.19 -2.29
N ALA A 216 -8.57 28.06 -1.91
CA ALA A 216 -9.78 27.92 -1.09
C ALA A 216 -9.76 26.54 -0.43
N GLU A 217 -10.75 26.21 0.38
CA GLU A 217 -10.88 24.85 0.93
C GLU A 217 -11.01 23.84 -0.21
N GLY A 218 -10.18 22.78 -0.16
CA GLY A 218 -10.12 21.75 -1.21
C GLY A 218 -9.65 22.26 -2.58
N ARG A 219 -9.13 23.47 -2.73
CA ARG A 219 -8.70 24.01 -4.03
C ARG A 219 -7.25 24.48 -4.02
N TYR A 220 -6.50 24.02 -5.01
CA TYR A 220 -5.07 24.24 -5.13
C TYR A 220 -4.69 24.66 -6.56
N ARG A 221 -3.58 25.37 -6.68
CA ARG A 221 -2.87 25.64 -7.94
C ARG A 221 -1.37 25.57 -7.72
N THR A 222 -0.58 25.49 -8.79
CA THR A 222 0.87 25.69 -8.71
C THR A 222 1.18 27.19 -8.54
N GLU A 223 2.24 27.54 -7.79
CA GLU A 223 2.65 28.94 -7.64
C GLU A 223 3.07 29.54 -8.98
N ALA A 224 3.76 28.77 -9.82
CA ALA A 224 4.25 29.23 -11.12
C ALA A 224 3.14 29.47 -12.18
N GLY A 225 1.88 29.13 -11.89
CA GLY A 225 0.79 29.24 -12.86
C GLY A 225 0.89 28.21 -14.01
N SER A 226 1.94 28.26 -14.81
CA SER A 226 2.28 27.27 -15.85
C SER A 226 3.64 26.65 -15.58
N ILE A 227 3.77 25.35 -15.79
CA ILE A 227 5.03 24.62 -15.61
C ILE A 227 5.52 24.00 -16.93
N GLU A 228 6.82 24.12 -17.20
CA GLU A 228 7.43 23.48 -18.36
C GLU A 228 7.68 22.00 -18.09
N VAL A 229 7.25 21.13 -19.00
CA VAL A 229 7.39 19.68 -18.92
C VAL A 229 8.04 19.13 -20.19
N GLY A 230 8.72 17.99 -20.10
CA GLY A 230 9.26 17.29 -21.27
C GLY A 230 8.16 16.65 -22.12
N PRO A 231 8.53 16.12 -23.31
CA PRO A 231 7.56 15.64 -24.30
C PRO A 231 6.70 14.45 -23.82
N ARG A 232 7.17 13.71 -22.81
CA ARG A 232 6.48 12.56 -22.23
C ARG A 232 6.87 12.36 -20.77
N GLY A 233 5.90 12.22 -19.89
CA GLY A 233 6.18 12.01 -18.48
C GLY A 233 4.93 11.77 -17.65
N TYR A 234 5.09 11.74 -16.33
CA TYR A 234 3.99 11.54 -15.38
C TYR A 234 4.10 12.47 -14.19
N PHE A 235 2.96 12.71 -13.58
CA PHE A 235 2.87 13.45 -12.31
C PHE A 235 2.91 12.51 -11.11
N VAL A 236 3.34 13.05 -9.98
CA VAL A 236 3.29 12.45 -8.66
C VAL A 236 2.67 13.46 -7.72
N ILE A 237 1.61 13.05 -7.01
CA ILE A 237 0.97 13.87 -5.99
C ILE A 237 1.34 13.35 -4.60
N GLU A 238 1.70 14.25 -3.70
CA GLU A 238 1.82 13.98 -2.28
C GLU A 238 0.58 14.56 -1.60
N ALA A 239 -0.19 13.70 -0.93
CA ALA A 239 -1.41 14.13 -0.28
C ALA A 239 -1.71 13.26 0.95
N SER A 240 -2.50 13.78 1.88
CA SER A 240 -3.02 13.02 3.02
C SER A 240 -4.39 13.52 3.38
N ASP A 241 -5.22 12.60 3.82
CA ASP A 241 -6.51 12.93 4.35
C ASP A 241 -6.47 13.18 5.87
N ARG A 242 -7.50 13.86 6.37
CA ARG A 242 -7.78 14.09 7.78
C ARG A 242 -9.26 13.93 8.02
N ARG A 243 -9.63 13.60 9.27
CA ARG A 243 -11.03 13.45 9.64
C ARG A 243 -11.40 14.29 10.85
N ASP A 244 -12.67 14.65 10.92
CA ASP A 244 -13.22 15.37 12.06
C ASP A 244 -12.95 14.62 13.38
N GLY A 245 -12.56 15.36 14.42
CA GLY A 245 -12.37 14.84 15.76
C GLY A 245 -11.11 14.00 16.00
N VAL A 246 -10.21 13.81 14.99
CA VAL A 246 -8.99 13.02 15.15
C VAL A 246 -7.74 13.69 14.58
N TYR A 247 -6.59 13.41 15.21
CA TYR A 247 -5.28 13.91 14.75
C TYR A 247 -4.59 12.96 13.74
N ASN A 248 -5.15 11.79 13.50
CA ASN A 248 -4.60 10.79 12.61
C ASN A 248 -4.58 11.33 11.17
N ARG A 249 -3.65 10.82 10.38
CA ARG A 249 -3.63 10.97 8.92
C ARG A 249 -4.20 9.72 8.30
N PHE A 250 -4.89 9.90 7.20
CA PHE A 250 -5.55 8.83 6.46
C PHE A 250 -5.04 8.80 5.03
N GLY A 251 -5.17 7.63 4.40
CA GLY A 251 -4.88 7.43 2.99
C GLY A 251 -6.02 7.95 2.10
N LEU A 252 -5.74 8.01 0.81
CA LEU A 252 -6.68 8.44 -0.22
C LEU A 252 -7.50 7.25 -0.72
N TYR A 253 -8.77 7.50 -1.00
CA TYR A 253 -9.62 6.54 -1.69
C TYR A 253 -9.41 6.55 -3.20
N ARG A 254 -9.35 7.76 -3.80
CA ARG A 254 -9.26 7.97 -5.24
C ARG A 254 -8.32 9.12 -5.59
N VAL A 255 -7.54 8.95 -6.66
CA VAL A 255 -6.78 10.03 -7.29
C VAL A 255 -7.01 9.96 -8.79
N SER A 256 -7.46 11.08 -9.37
CA SER A 256 -7.78 11.19 -10.80
C SER A 256 -6.95 12.28 -11.49
N LEU A 257 -6.56 12.03 -12.74
CA LEU A 257 -5.88 12.98 -13.61
C LEU A 257 -6.72 13.28 -14.85
N TYR A 258 -6.92 14.56 -15.12
CA TYR A 258 -7.57 15.06 -16.33
C TYR A 258 -6.58 15.92 -17.12
N VAL A 259 -6.56 15.73 -18.43
CA VAL A 259 -5.79 16.54 -19.38
C VAL A 259 -6.75 17.14 -20.37
N ASP A 260 -6.83 18.48 -20.45
CA ASP A 260 -7.77 19.23 -21.28
C ASP A 260 -9.24 18.79 -21.05
N GLY A 261 -9.61 18.57 -19.79
CA GLY A 261 -10.93 18.10 -19.37
C GLY A 261 -11.17 16.60 -19.60
N ARG A 262 -10.28 15.88 -20.28
CA ARG A 262 -10.42 14.43 -20.53
C ARG A 262 -9.87 13.63 -19.38
N HIS A 263 -10.66 12.70 -18.82
CA HIS A 263 -10.23 11.76 -17.77
C HIS A 263 -9.21 10.77 -18.35
N CYS A 264 -7.95 10.83 -17.88
CA CYS A 264 -6.83 10.07 -18.42
C CYS A 264 -6.33 8.98 -17.48
N PHE A 265 -6.42 9.20 -16.17
CA PHE A 265 -5.95 8.25 -15.17
C PHE A 265 -6.85 8.31 -13.94
N GLU A 266 -7.10 7.15 -13.34
CA GLU A 266 -7.71 7.04 -12.01
C GLU A 266 -7.05 5.89 -11.25
N TYR A 267 -6.56 6.16 -10.06
CA TYR A 267 -6.31 5.21 -9.00
C TYR A 267 -7.50 5.17 -8.07
N ARG A 268 -7.98 3.97 -7.70
CA ARG A 268 -9.11 3.84 -6.78
C ARG A 268 -9.01 2.57 -5.94
N MET A 269 -9.28 2.70 -4.64
CA MET A 269 -9.17 1.63 -3.65
C MET A 269 -10.55 1.12 -3.23
N ASP A 270 -11.18 0.31 -4.08
CA ASP A 270 -12.46 -0.36 -3.78
C ASP A 270 -12.26 -1.66 -2.98
N GLY A 271 -11.13 -2.33 -3.17
CA GLY A 271 -10.79 -3.60 -2.53
C GLY A 271 -9.61 -4.27 -3.22
N PHE A 272 -9.05 -5.28 -2.55
CA PHE A 272 -7.93 -6.07 -3.08
C PHE A 272 -7.86 -7.46 -2.43
N THR A 273 -7.21 -8.41 -3.10
CA THR A 273 -6.83 -9.70 -2.52
C THR A 273 -5.44 -9.62 -1.89
N PHE A 274 -5.15 -10.43 -0.86
CA PHE A 274 -3.89 -10.31 -0.10
C PHE A 274 -2.63 -10.60 -0.93
N ASP A 275 -2.72 -11.38 -2.00
CA ASP A 275 -1.63 -11.56 -2.96
C ASP A 275 -1.30 -10.27 -3.72
N ARG A 276 -2.26 -9.32 -3.81
CA ARG A 276 -2.09 -7.99 -4.41
C ARG A 276 -1.67 -6.91 -3.41
N SER A 277 -1.62 -7.23 -2.13
CA SER A 277 -1.34 -6.25 -1.07
C SER A 277 -0.01 -5.50 -1.28
N ARG A 278 1.03 -6.16 -1.79
CA ARG A 278 2.31 -5.54 -2.10
C ARG A 278 2.30 -4.59 -3.30
N SER A 279 1.21 -4.54 -4.05
CA SER A 279 1.05 -3.58 -5.15
C SER A 279 0.99 -2.12 -4.67
N CYS A 280 0.88 -1.88 -3.35
CA CYS A 280 1.08 -0.57 -2.75
C CYS A 280 2.40 0.08 -3.19
N ASP A 281 3.46 -0.71 -3.33
CA ASP A 281 4.77 -0.25 -3.76
C ASP A 281 4.79 0.16 -5.25
N ALA A 282 3.87 -0.39 -6.07
CA ALA A 282 3.73 -0.03 -7.49
C ALA A 282 2.80 1.17 -7.73
N VAL A 283 1.79 1.33 -6.86
CA VAL A 283 0.85 2.47 -6.90
C VAL A 283 1.54 3.73 -6.42
N SER A 284 2.33 3.62 -5.36
CA SER A 284 3.09 4.73 -4.82
C SER A 284 4.28 5.12 -5.70
N CYS A 285 4.76 6.34 -5.53
CA CYS A 285 6.13 6.69 -5.93
C CYS A 285 7.10 6.16 -4.85
N TYR A 286 7.41 4.87 -4.92
CA TYR A 286 8.12 4.13 -3.88
C TYR A 286 9.38 4.84 -3.34
N PRO A 287 10.26 5.45 -4.18
CA PRO A 287 11.43 6.16 -3.69
C PRO A 287 11.13 7.28 -2.69
N LEU A 288 9.97 7.91 -2.84
CA LEU A 288 9.50 9.01 -1.98
C LEU A 288 8.58 8.52 -0.87
N GLN A 289 7.82 7.43 -1.11
CA GLN A 289 6.89 6.87 -0.14
C GLN A 289 7.63 6.33 1.09
N VAL A 290 8.81 5.76 0.92
CA VAL A 290 9.60 5.21 2.03
C VAL A 290 10.01 6.32 3.00
N GLY A 291 9.38 6.34 4.20
CA GLY A 291 9.59 7.35 5.22
C GLY A 291 8.73 8.61 5.09
N ALA A 292 7.86 8.69 4.08
CA ALA A 292 6.86 9.76 3.97
C ALA A 292 5.80 9.62 5.07
N ARG A 293 5.25 10.78 5.48
CA ARG A 293 4.12 10.84 6.42
C ARG A 293 2.77 11.00 5.71
N ALA A 294 2.79 11.12 4.41
CA ALA A 294 1.64 11.26 3.51
C ALA A 294 1.74 10.22 2.41
N GLU A 295 0.68 10.00 1.68
CA GLU A 295 0.72 9.15 0.51
C GLU A 295 1.32 9.88 -0.68
N VAL A 296 2.25 9.24 -1.36
CA VAL A 296 2.93 9.76 -2.54
C VAL A 296 2.52 8.89 -3.72
N ILE A 297 1.45 9.27 -4.39
CA ILE A 297 0.82 8.50 -5.46
C ILE A 297 1.44 8.86 -6.82
N ARG A 298 1.85 7.85 -7.57
CA ARG A 298 2.27 7.99 -8.97
C ARG A 298 1.04 8.01 -9.87
N LEU A 299 0.86 9.04 -10.68
CA LEU A 299 -0.25 9.14 -11.63
C LEU A 299 0.07 8.46 -12.97
N ALA A 300 0.78 7.34 -12.87
CA ALA A 300 1.10 6.46 -14.00
C ALA A 300 1.23 5.02 -13.52
N GLN A 301 0.75 4.08 -14.32
CA GLN A 301 0.83 2.65 -14.02
C GLN A 301 2.22 2.10 -14.37
N LEU A 302 2.87 1.41 -13.43
CA LEU A 302 4.00 0.52 -13.72
C LEU A 302 3.51 -0.75 -14.44
N GLU A 303 4.40 -1.39 -15.22
CA GLU A 303 4.04 -2.59 -16.02
C GLU A 303 3.41 -3.70 -15.18
N GLY A 304 3.91 -3.92 -13.98
CA GLY A 304 3.46 -4.97 -13.07
C GLY A 304 2.38 -4.57 -12.09
N ALA A 305 1.88 -3.32 -12.15
CA ALA A 305 0.79 -2.90 -11.29
C ALA A 305 -0.54 -3.49 -11.77
N PRO A 306 -1.34 -4.12 -10.88
CA PRO A 306 -2.62 -4.73 -11.25
C PRO A 306 -3.60 -3.70 -11.81
N ALA A 307 -4.28 -4.06 -12.91
CA ALA A 307 -5.24 -3.19 -13.59
C ALA A 307 -6.46 -2.85 -12.71
N GLU A 308 -6.80 -3.68 -11.72
CA GLU A 308 -7.94 -3.47 -10.83
C GLU A 308 -7.89 -2.17 -10.03
N PHE A 309 -6.69 -1.61 -9.80
CA PHE A 309 -6.52 -0.32 -9.12
C PHE A 309 -6.70 0.89 -10.04
N TYR A 310 -6.88 0.68 -11.35
CA TYR A 310 -6.90 1.73 -12.37
C TYR A 310 -8.16 1.66 -13.25
N PRO A 311 -9.34 2.03 -12.74
CA PRO A 311 -10.59 1.99 -13.51
C PRO A 311 -10.56 2.85 -14.78
N THR A 312 -9.77 3.93 -14.78
CA THR A 312 -9.48 4.74 -15.96
C THR A 312 -7.98 4.78 -16.19
N LEU A 313 -7.55 4.33 -17.38
CA LEU A 313 -6.14 4.31 -17.73
C LEU A 313 -5.94 4.55 -19.25
N ARG A 314 -5.46 5.73 -19.60
CA ARG A 314 -5.07 6.09 -20.97
C ARG A 314 -3.56 6.32 -21.00
N GLU A 315 -2.89 5.85 -22.06
CA GLU A 315 -1.42 6.00 -22.19
C GLU A 315 -0.65 5.61 -20.92
N ARG A 316 -1.22 4.69 -20.12
CA ARG A 316 -0.72 4.31 -18.79
C ARG A 316 -0.59 5.49 -17.79
N GLY A 317 -1.38 6.56 -17.97
CA GLY A 317 -1.30 7.78 -17.16
C GLY A 317 -0.21 8.76 -17.59
N LEU A 318 0.52 8.46 -18.68
CA LEU A 318 1.55 9.36 -19.18
C LEU A 318 0.94 10.54 -19.92
N VAL A 319 1.44 11.72 -19.63
CA VAL A 319 1.10 12.97 -20.34
C VAL A 319 2.10 13.20 -21.46
N ARG A 320 1.60 13.53 -22.63
CA ARG A 320 2.40 13.91 -23.81
C ARG A 320 2.14 15.34 -24.18
N THR A 321 3.21 16.04 -24.58
CA THR A 321 3.16 17.42 -25.08
C THR A 321 4.15 17.58 -26.22
N ALA A 322 3.80 18.40 -27.22
CA ALA A 322 4.76 18.88 -28.20
C ALA A 322 5.47 20.14 -27.68
N PRO A 323 6.68 20.48 -28.18
CA PRO A 323 7.36 21.71 -27.82
C PRO A 323 6.46 22.94 -28.09
N GLY A 324 6.30 23.79 -27.08
CA GLY A 324 5.44 24.98 -27.14
C GLY A 324 3.94 24.73 -26.94
N GLU A 325 3.47 23.49 -26.99
CA GLU A 325 2.06 23.12 -26.74
C GLU A 325 1.70 23.39 -25.26
N SER A 326 0.55 24.03 -25.04
CA SER A 326 0.00 24.22 -23.72
C SER A 326 -1.16 23.27 -23.49
N ARG A 327 -1.24 22.69 -22.28
CA ARG A 327 -2.35 21.85 -21.84
C ARG A 327 -2.79 22.19 -20.44
N HIS A 328 -4.08 22.04 -20.19
CA HIS A 328 -4.67 22.20 -18.87
C HIS A 328 -4.69 20.87 -18.11
N ILE A 329 -4.19 20.88 -16.88
CA ILE A 329 -4.14 19.73 -15.98
C ILE A 329 -5.04 19.95 -14.79
N ARG A 330 -5.85 18.95 -14.47
CA ARG A 330 -6.61 18.87 -13.24
C ARG A 330 -6.34 17.53 -12.56
N ILE A 331 -5.97 17.59 -11.29
CA ILE A 331 -5.76 16.42 -10.42
C ILE A 331 -6.77 16.51 -9.29
N GLU A 332 -7.49 15.42 -9.04
CA GLU A 332 -8.44 15.28 -7.94
C GLU A 332 -7.93 14.23 -6.95
N ALA A 333 -8.01 14.53 -5.65
CA ALA A 333 -7.78 13.59 -4.56
C ALA A 333 -9.04 13.52 -3.70
N GLU A 334 -9.57 12.30 -3.51
CA GLU A 334 -10.83 12.06 -2.81
C GLU A 334 -10.61 11.05 -1.68
N ASP A 335 -11.25 11.29 -0.54
CA ASP A 335 -11.35 10.35 0.57
C ASP A 335 -12.49 9.33 0.35
N ASP A 336 -12.65 8.39 1.28
CA ASP A 336 -13.71 7.38 1.22
C ASP A 336 -15.10 7.90 1.66
N CYS A 337 -15.18 9.13 2.18
CA CYS A 337 -16.42 9.82 2.53
C CYS A 337 -16.98 10.65 1.36
N GLY A 338 -16.16 10.96 0.36
CA GLY A 338 -16.52 11.73 -0.85
C GLY A 338 -16.08 13.18 -0.81
N ASN A 339 -15.31 13.60 0.21
CA ASN A 339 -14.69 14.93 0.19
C ASN A 339 -13.54 14.94 -0.81
N CYS A 340 -13.47 15.99 -1.63
CA CYS A 340 -12.55 16.06 -2.76
C CYS A 340 -11.75 17.36 -2.77
N SER A 341 -10.45 17.23 -2.98
CA SER A 341 -9.57 18.36 -3.30
C SER A 341 -9.16 18.35 -4.75
N THR A 342 -9.06 19.54 -5.35
CA THR A 342 -8.72 19.73 -6.76
C THR A 342 -7.49 20.62 -6.89
N LEU A 343 -6.53 20.18 -7.69
CA LEU A 343 -5.36 20.94 -8.12
C LEU A 343 -5.45 21.21 -9.63
N GLU A 344 -5.43 22.49 -10.00
CA GLU A 344 -5.50 22.92 -11.41
C GLU A 344 -4.29 23.77 -11.76
N PHE A 345 -3.71 23.51 -12.93
CA PHE A 345 -2.58 24.26 -13.48
C PHE A 345 -2.41 24.00 -14.97
N ASP A 346 -1.66 24.88 -15.63
CA ASP A 346 -1.28 24.66 -17.01
C ASP A 346 0.13 24.11 -17.13
N ILE A 347 0.37 23.30 -18.16
CA ILE A 347 1.70 22.84 -18.56
C ILE A 347 2.03 23.37 -19.93
N ARG A 348 3.32 23.58 -20.19
CA ARG A 348 3.86 23.91 -21.50
C ARG A 348 4.91 22.87 -21.89
N GLY A 349 4.77 22.30 -23.06
CA GLY A 349 5.76 21.36 -23.62
C GLY A 349 7.07 22.07 -23.91
N GLY A 350 8.17 21.51 -23.40
CA GLY A 350 9.54 21.90 -23.63
C GLY A 350 10.33 20.80 -24.34
N GLU A 351 11.59 21.07 -24.56
CA GLU A 351 12.54 20.06 -25.03
C GLU A 351 12.80 19.00 -23.97
N THR A 352 13.16 17.78 -24.42
CA THR A 352 13.53 16.72 -23.49
C THR A 352 14.81 17.05 -22.73
N ARG A 353 14.79 16.85 -21.43
CA ARG A 353 15.98 16.92 -20.57
C ARG A 353 16.53 15.55 -20.25
N LEU A 354 15.78 14.49 -20.59
CA LEU A 354 16.16 13.10 -20.38
C LEU A 354 16.83 12.56 -21.65
N GLN A 355 18.09 12.18 -21.51
CA GLN A 355 18.87 11.54 -22.60
C GLN A 355 19.38 10.20 -22.09
N PRO A 356 18.60 9.12 -22.21
CA PRO A 356 19.01 7.82 -21.76
C PRO A 356 20.28 7.36 -22.47
N ARG A 357 21.27 6.95 -21.69
CA ARG A 357 22.52 6.39 -22.23
C ARG A 357 22.76 5.02 -21.62
N ARG A 358 23.28 4.11 -22.43
CA ARG A 358 23.68 2.79 -21.95
C ARG A 358 24.91 2.92 -21.05
N ASP A 359 24.79 2.49 -19.80
CA ASP A 359 25.93 2.20 -18.92
C ASP A 359 26.39 0.77 -19.24
N SER A 360 27.65 0.61 -19.66
CA SER A 360 28.24 -0.69 -20.00
C SER A 360 28.31 -1.65 -18.81
N ALA A 361 28.34 -1.13 -17.58
CA ALA A 361 28.34 -1.92 -16.35
C ALA A 361 26.91 -2.32 -15.90
N ALA A 362 25.88 -1.73 -16.50
CA ALA A 362 24.50 -2.04 -16.13
C ALA A 362 23.94 -3.24 -16.90
N VAL A 363 23.20 -4.08 -16.20
CA VAL A 363 22.51 -5.27 -16.73
C VAL A 363 21.03 -4.94 -16.96
N ALA A 364 20.54 -5.21 -18.16
CA ALA A 364 19.14 -5.07 -18.51
C ALA A 364 18.32 -6.19 -17.86
N LEU A 365 17.38 -5.84 -17.01
CA LEU A 365 16.44 -6.75 -16.36
C LEU A 365 15.06 -6.58 -16.95
N ARG A 366 14.51 -7.65 -17.52
CA ARG A 366 13.14 -7.72 -18.00
C ARG A 366 12.25 -8.32 -16.93
N ARG A 367 11.15 -7.66 -16.60
CA ARG A 367 10.24 -8.17 -15.56
C ARG A 367 9.57 -9.50 -15.89
N ASP A 368 9.42 -9.80 -17.17
CA ASP A 368 8.75 -10.99 -17.71
C ASP A 368 9.66 -12.24 -17.80
N ARG A 369 10.91 -12.12 -17.36
CA ARG A 369 11.92 -13.20 -17.45
C ARG A 369 12.66 -13.38 -16.13
N ASP A 370 13.09 -14.62 -15.90
CA ASP A 370 14.05 -14.92 -14.84
C ASP A 370 15.38 -14.24 -15.13
N ALA A 371 16.00 -13.71 -14.09
CA ALA A 371 17.35 -13.16 -14.18
C ALA A 371 18.25 -13.66 -13.06
N LEU A 372 19.54 -13.74 -13.34
CA LEU A 372 20.58 -14.07 -12.37
C LEU A 372 21.69 -13.02 -12.46
N LEU A 373 21.78 -12.19 -11.45
CA LEU A 373 22.88 -11.24 -11.29
C LEU A 373 24.00 -11.87 -10.47
N ARG A 374 25.26 -11.53 -10.79
CA ARG A 374 26.45 -12.04 -10.12
C ARG A 374 27.39 -10.90 -9.78
N ILE A 375 28.05 -11.02 -8.64
CA ILE A 375 29.21 -10.22 -8.25
C ILE A 375 30.32 -11.24 -7.94
N GLY A 376 31.22 -11.44 -8.90
CA GLY A 376 32.20 -12.53 -8.84
C GLY A 376 31.55 -13.89 -8.60
N ASP A 377 32.23 -14.75 -7.88
CA ASP A 377 31.70 -16.02 -7.36
C ASP A 377 31.07 -15.87 -5.96
N GLU A 378 31.23 -14.67 -5.37
CA GLU A 378 30.92 -14.39 -3.98
C GLU A 378 29.42 -14.23 -3.73
N ALA A 379 28.74 -13.55 -4.64
CA ALA A 379 27.33 -13.19 -4.43
C ALA A 379 26.48 -13.36 -5.70
N THR A 380 25.27 -13.90 -5.53
CA THR A 380 24.30 -14.05 -6.62
C THR A 380 22.91 -13.64 -6.17
N LEU A 381 22.20 -12.92 -7.04
CA LEU A 381 20.80 -12.59 -6.84
C LEU A 381 19.97 -13.21 -7.96
N ARG A 382 19.09 -14.15 -7.62
CA ARG A 382 18.09 -14.72 -8.53
C ARG A 382 16.78 -13.97 -8.43
N ILE A 383 16.34 -13.43 -9.56
CA ILE A 383 15.13 -12.62 -9.71
C ILE A 383 14.16 -13.42 -10.58
N PRO A 384 13.09 -14.00 -10.03
CA PRO A 384 12.07 -14.69 -10.82
C PRO A 384 11.30 -13.72 -11.72
N ALA A 385 10.78 -14.23 -12.83
CA ALA A 385 9.83 -13.48 -13.66
C ALA A 385 8.68 -12.94 -12.81
N GLY A 386 8.30 -11.68 -13.02
CA GLY A 386 7.27 -10.99 -12.23
C GLY A 386 7.71 -10.50 -10.85
N ALA A 387 8.96 -10.70 -10.43
CA ALA A 387 9.44 -10.20 -9.14
C ALA A 387 9.73 -8.68 -9.13
N LEU A 388 9.86 -8.07 -10.31
CA LEU A 388 9.96 -6.62 -10.47
C LEU A 388 8.61 -6.05 -10.90
N HIS A 389 8.28 -4.84 -10.45
CA HIS A 389 7.11 -4.12 -10.95
C HIS A 389 7.31 -3.52 -12.34
N GLU A 390 8.55 -3.32 -12.76
CA GLU A 390 8.92 -2.76 -14.06
C GLU A 390 10.28 -3.31 -14.50
N SER A 391 10.49 -3.40 -15.80
CA SER A 391 11.81 -3.68 -16.39
C SER A 391 12.76 -2.53 -16.09
N LEU A 392 14.02 -2.79 -15.78
CA LEU A 392 14.98 -1.78 -15.38
C LEU A 392 16.43 -2.14 -15.75
N PHE A 393 17.34 -1.18 -15.61
CA PHE A 393 18.78 -1.43 -15.64
C PHE A 393 19.30 -1.52 -14.22
N ALA A 394 19.96 -2.63 -13.88
CA ALA A 394 20.60 -2.86 -12.58
C ALA A 394 22.12 -2.75 -12.71
N ARG A 395 22.76 -2.17 -11.71
CA ARG A 395 24.22 -2.10 -11.62
C ARG A 395 24.66 -2.79 -10.33
N PRO A 396 25.08 -4.08 -10.40
CA PRO A 396 25.60 -4.78 -9.25
C PRO A 396 26.93 -4.16 -8.77
N GLU A 397 27.02 -3.89 -7.47
CA GLU A 397 28.17 -3.24 -6.82
C GLU A 397 28.57 -4.01 -5.55
N ARG A 398 29.89 -4.03 -5.28
CA ARG A 398 30.47 -4.56 -4.05
C ARG A 398 31.02 -3.39 -3.23
N HIS A 399 30.75 -3.42 -1.92
CA HIS A 399 31.21 -2.41 -0.97
C HIS A 399 32.05 -3.08 0.12
N ASP A 400 33.37 -2.93 0.07
CA ASP A 400 34.31 -3.66 0.94
C ASP A 400 34.25 -3.26 2.43
N ASN A 401 33.80 -2.03 2.73
CA ASN A 401 33.70 -1.52 4.09
C ASN A 401 32.27 -1.06 4.37
N PRO A 402 31.32 -1.98 4.66
CA PRO A 402 29.98 -1.58 5.03
C PRO A 402 30.02 -0.75 6.33
N SER A 403 29.46 0.45 6.30
CA SER A 403 29.44 1.38 7.44
C SER A 403 28.41 1.02 8.53
N ALA A 404 27.93 -0.22 8.52
CA ALA A 404 26.94 -0.70 9.49
C ALA A 404 27.62 -1.43 10.64
N HIS A 405 27.38 -0.99 11.87
CA HIS A 405 27.88 -1.63 13.07
C HIS A 405 26.74 -1.97 14.01
N ALA A 406 26.83 -3.17 14.61
CA ALA A 406 25.97 -3.55 15.72
C ALA A 406 26.83 -4.20 16.82
N THR A 407 26.55 -3.87 18.07
CA THR A 407 27.28 -4.44 19.20
C THR A 407 27.08 -5.95 19.28
N GLY A 408 28.17 -6.70 19.37
CA GLY A 408 28.12 -8.19 19.45
C GLY A 408 27.88 -8.89 18.12
N VAL A 409 28.02 -8.18 17.00
CA VAL A 409 27.89 -8.75 15.64
C VAL A 409 29.20 -8.57 14.89
N GLU A 410 29.70 -9.64 14.29
CA GLU A 410 30.81 -9.64 13.38
C GLU A 410 30.31 -9.68 11.94
N VAL A 411 30.79 -8.76 11.10
CA VAL A 411 30.51 -8.73 9.68
C VAL A 411 31.51 -9.60 8.95
N LEU A 412 31.02 -10.67 8.32
CA LEU A 412 31.86 -11.73 7.72
C LEU A 412 32.09 -11.54 6.21
N THR A 413 31.36 -10.63 5.56
CA THR A 413 31.44 -10.39 4.11
C THR A 413 31.40 -8.90 3.79
N PRO A 414 31.89 -8.48 2.59
CA PRO A 414 31.52 -7.20 2.02
C PRO A 414 29.99 -7.06 1.91
N ALA A 415 29.49 -5.84 1.73
CA ALA A 415 28.10 -5.62 1.35
C ALA A 415 27.96 -5.65 -0.18
N TYR A 416 26.85 -6.19 -0.66
CA TYR A 416 26.56 -6.33 -2.08
C TYR A 416 25.27 -5.59 -2.41
N ARG A 417 25.29 -4.72 -3.41
CA ARG A 417 24.13 -4.04 -3.95
C ARG A 417 23.83 -4.58 -5.34
N PHE A 418 22.69 -5.21 -5.54
CA PHE A 418 22.27 -5.72 -6.85
C PHE A 418 21.23 -4.84 -7.53
N LEU A 419 20.37 -4.19 -6.74
CA LEU A 419 19.31 -3.30 -7.18
C LEU A 419 19.41 -1.98 -6.41
N ASP A 420 18.95 -0.90 -7.03
CA ASP A 420 18.84 0.38 -6.33
C ASP A 420 17.93 0.24 -5.09
N LEU A 421 18.31 0.88 -3.98
CA LEU A 421 17.56 0.91 -2.72
C LEU A 421 16.10 1.40 -2.88
N THR A 422 15.81 2.01 -4.01
CA THR A 422 14.50 2.56 -4.36
C THR A 422 13.70 1.66 -5.29
N THR A 423 14.19 0.45 -5.60
CA THR A 423 13.50 -0.51 -6.46
C THR A 423 12.51 -1.34 -5.65
N PRO A 424 11.19 -1.19 -5.88
CA PRO A 424 10.21 -2.03 -5.21
C PRO A 424 10.18 -3.44 -5.79
N LEU A 425 10.04 -4.45 -4.93
CA LEU A 425 9.92 -5.84 -5.32
C LEU A 425 8.46 -6.31 -5.23
N ALA A 426 7.92 -6.82 -6.33
CA ALA A 426 6.58 -7.40 -6.37
C ALA A 426 6.51 -8.75 -5.65
N SER A 427 7.60 -9.52 -5.67
CA SER A 427 7.71 -10.78 -4.95
C SER A 427 9.14 -11.02 -4.44
N ALA A 428 9.33 -12.10 -3.66
CA ALA A 428 10.64 -12.41 -3.11
C ALA A 428 11.65 -12.80 -4.19
N VAL A 429 12.87 -12.30 -4.05
CA VAL A 429 14.07 -12.72 -4.78
C VAL A 429 14.96 -13.58 -3.87
N THR A 430 15.88 -14.34 -4.45
CA THR A 430 16.79 -15.20 -3.67
C THR A 430 18.21 -14.68 -3.77
N LEU A 431 18.76 -14.27 -2.63
CA LEU A 431 20.17 -13.90 -2.48
C LEU A 431 20.95 -15.10 -1.96
N SER A 432 22.12 -15.37 -2.56
CA SER A 432 23.07 -16.38 -2.08
C SER A 432 24.46 -15.76 -1.99
N LEU A 433 25.08 -15.85 -0.82
CA LEU A 433 26.43 -15.39 -0.55
C LEU A 433 27.34 -16.60 -0.30
N GLN A 434 28.53 -16.62 -0.92
CA GLN A 434 29.55 -17.59 -0.60
C GLN A 434 30.23 -17.18 0.71
N LEU A 435 30.25 -18.08 1.66
CA LEU A 435 30.78 -17.82 2.99
C LEU A 435 31.33 -19.11 3.59
N PHE A 436 32.58 -19.10 4.00
CA PHE A 436 33.21 -20.25 4.65
C PHE A 436 33.40 -19.97 6.14
N VAL A 437 32.61 -20.66 6.96
CA VAL A 437 32.70 -20.61 8.42
C VAL A 437 32.77 -22.02 8.96
N PRO A 438 33.36 -22.27 10.16
CA PRO A 438 33.28 -23.56 10.84
C PRO A 438 31.83 -24.03 10.96
N GLU A 439 31.61 -25.35 10.88
CA GLU A 439 30.28 -25.97 10.86
C GLU A 439 29.43 -25.56 12.08
N GLU A 440 30.08 -25.53 13.26
CA GLU A 440 29.44 -25.07 14.51
C GLU A 440 28.95 -23.63 14.47
N MET A 441 29.55 -22.75 13.67
CA MET A 441 29.15 -21.36 13.50
C MET A 441 28.02 -21.20 12.48
N GLY A 442 27.83 -22.16 11.58
CA GLY A 442 26.84 -22.04 10.49
C GLY A 442 25.42 -21.70 10.96
N ARG A 443 24.99 -22.25 12.13
CA ARG A 443 23.69 -21.96 12.74
C ARG A 443 23.55 -20.54 13.31
N HIS A 444 24.65 -19.80 13.48
CA HIS A 444 24.70 -18.45 14.03
C HIS A 444 24.88 -17.40 12.94
N VAL A 445 25.04 -17.81 11.69
CA VAL A 445 25.18 -16.90 10.55
C VAL A 445 23.80 -16.48 10.04
N THR A 446 23.63 -15.20 9.78
CA THR A 446 22.40 -14.65 9.23
C THR A 446 22.70 -13.56 8.21
N LEU A 447 21.80 -13.36 7.27
CA LEU A 447 21.85 -12.21 6.36
C LEU A 447 21.30 -10.97 7.06
N ALA A 448 21.99 -9.87 6.90
CA ALA A 448 21.50 -8.55 7.27
C ALA A 448 21.49 -7.62 6.05
N GLY A 449 20.45 -6.81 5.92
CA GLY A 449 20.40 -5.70 4.99
C GLY A 449 20.83 -4.40 5.67
N ILE A 450 21.37 -3.46 4.91
CA ILE A 450 21.69 -2.11 5.37
C ILE A 450 20.61 -1.18 4.81
N ASN A 451 19.84 -0.56 5.69
CA ASN A 451 18.81 0.40 5.27
C ASN A 451 19.42 1.79 4.93
N ARG A 452 18.60 2.69 4.39
CA ARG A 452 19.02 4.07 4.02
C ARG A 452 19.58 4.90 5.18
N ARG A 453 19.38 4.46 6.44
CA ARG A 453 19.94 5.11 7.64
C ARG A 453 21.24 4.46 8.11
N GLY A 454 21.77 3.48 7.37
CA GLY A 454 22.95 2.73 7.75
C GLY A 454 22.71 1.68 8.87
N GLN A 455 21.46 1.37 9.18
CA GLN A 455 21.13 0.42 10.25
C GLN A 455 20.98 -0.99 9.67
N LEU A 456 21.44 -1.99 10.42
CA LEU A 456 21.24 -3.40 10.08
C LEU A 456 19.77 -3.81 10.25
N VAL A 457 19.28 -4.51 9.25
CA VAL A 457 17.95 -5.14 9.23
C VAL A 457 18.13 -6.62 9.04
N TRP A 458 17.74 -7.42 10.01
CA TRP A 458 17.88 -8.87 9.97
C TRP A 458 16.92 -9.48 8.94
N LEU A 459 17.47 -10.24 7.99
CA LEU A 459 16.73 -10.85 6.88
C LEU A 459 16.64 -12.37 7.03
N GLY A 460 17.42 -12.95 7.97
CA GLY A 460 17.46 -14.39 8.19
C GLY A 460 18.32 -15.10 7.14
N GLY A 461 17.97 -16.36 6.84
CA GLY A 461 18.64 -17.17 5.84
C GLY A 461 18.99 -18.57 6.38
N SER A 462 19.47 -19.42 5.48
CA SER A 462 19.95 -20.76 5.78
C SER A 462 21.37 -20.91 5.26
N TYR A 463 22.26 -21.38 6.12
CA TYR A 463 23.64 -21.69 5.76
C TYR A 463 23.78 -23.18 5.50
N ALA A 464 24.29 -23.55 4.34
CA ALA A 464 24.63 -24.93 3.96
C ALA A 464 25.71 -24.93 2.87
N ASP A 465 26.60 -25.87 2.88
CA ASP A 465 27.61 -26.12 1.85
C ASP A 465 28.42 -24.87 1.46
N GLY A 466 28.85 -24.08 2.45
CA GLY A 466 29.62 -22.86 2.21
C GLY A 466 28.82 -21.70 1.63
N ARG A 467 27.49 -21.75 1.70
CA ARG A 467 26.59 -20.70 1.18
C ARG A 467 25.55 -20.30 2.20
N LEU A 468 25.37 -18.99 2.35
CA LEU A 468 24.24 -18.39 3.05
C LEU A 468 23.19 -17.98 2.01
N THR A 469 21.99 -18.55 2.11
CA THR A 469 20.89 -18.27 1.17
C THR A 469 19.71 -17.71 1.90
N ALA A 470 19.13 -16.59 1.40
CA ALA A 470 17.95 -15.98 1.96
C ALA A 470 16.95 -15.55 0.86
N ARG A 471 15.66 -15.64 1.19
CA ARG A 471 14.57 -15.05 0.37
C ARG A 471 14.25 -13.66 0.90
N ILE A 472 14.48 -12.65 0.10
CA ILE A 472 14.33 -11.25 0.47
C ILE A 472 13.21 -10.58 -0.34
N ARG A 473 12.55 -9.60 0.27
CA ARG A 473 11.42 -8.87 -0.33
C ARG A 473 11.63 -7.36 -0.35
N THR A 474 12.82 -6.92 0.00
CA THR A 474 13.21 -5.50 0.00
C THR A 474 14.49 -5.34 -0.79
N SER A 475 14.62 -4.27 -1.55
CA SER A 475 15.91 -3.87 -2.12
C SER A 475 16.80 -3.25 -1.04
N GLY A 476 18.10 -3.39 -1.17
CA GLY A 476 19.04 -2.89 -0.19
C GLY A 476 20.48 -3.22 -0.53
N ASP A 477 21.39 -2.82 0.35
CA ASP A 477 22.73 -3.38 0.44
C ASP A 477 22.66 -4.61 1.37
N TRP A 478 23.21 -5.73 0.93
CA TRP A 478 23.18 -7.01 1.66
C TRP A 478 24.58 -7.56 1.92
#